data_b7f3ab6c9a12b2cdcbd1f9140e39e7d6
#
_entry.id   b7f3ab6c9a12b2cdcbd1f9140e39e7d6
#
_cell.length_a   1.000
_cell.length_b   1.000
_cell.length_c   1.000
_cell.angle_alpha   90.00
_cell.angle_beta   90.00
_cell.angle_gamma   90.00
#
_symmetry.space_group_name_H-M   'P 1'
#
loop_
_entity.id
_entity.type
_entity.pdbx_description
1 polymer ?
#
loop_
_entity_poly.entity_id
_entity_poly.type
_entity_poly.pdbx_seq_one_letter_code
_entity_poly.pdbx_strand_id
1 'polypeptide(L)'
;RVTYTHVYSPNEDDAPEVVLEKNDELRADAPYIPDTVFDRLPDFLTRCCRYTSDKRERDMALLGCLNSCSAIFPYVSFFYKKSLYSPHFYLASVAAAGAGKGIMAFTAILLDPTQEYYDKMRRANKKAYEQALLGWDAEQQQARREKRLPDINLKPEEPKAQYLKISATISKSRLIEHLATAGEVGCCMATTEINTMVSSLGQDCGKYEDILCKAAHHEEVSSSYKVDGEPIVVKHPHLALNIAGTQEQFLIFFRSLEMGLFSRFAFYTRQQSQKWESCAPGDEQVDLRSYFQG
;
A
#
# COMPACT_ATOMS: atom_id res chain seq x y z
N ARG A 1 -16.30 -10.17 -21.74
CA ARG A 1 -17.01 -11.32 -21.14
C ARG A 1 -16.01 -12.46 -21.05
N VAL A 2 -15.57 -12.80 -19.84
CA VAL A 2 -14.70 -13.95 -19.60
C VAL A 2 -15.63 -15.13 -19.41
N THR A 3 -15.58 -16.10 -20.33
CA THR A 3 -16.35 -17.35 -20.23
C THR A 3 -15.40 -18.42 -19.66
N TYR A 4 -15.71 -18.95 -18.49
CA TYR A 4 -15.00 -20.10 -17.93
C TYR A 4 -15.66 -21.39 -18.42
N THR A 5 -14.92 -22.22 -19.13
CA THR A 5 -15.30 -23.60 -19.40
C THR A 5 -14.61 -24.51 -18.40
N HIS A 6 -15.36 -25.06 -17.46
CA HIS A 6 -14.87 -26.15 -16.60
C HIS A 6 -14.84 -27.44 -17.43
N VAL A 7 -13.66 -27.93 -17.75
CA VAL A 7 -13.48 -29.31 -18.19
C VAL A 7 -13.13 -30.14 -16.96
N TYR A 8 -14.05 -30.97 -16.53
CA TYR A 8 -13.84 -31.93 -15.44
C TYR A 8 -13.10 -33.16 -16.01
N SER A 9 -11.87 -33.40 -15.58
CA SER A 9 -11.14 -34.65 -15.81
C SER A 9 -11.00 -35.39 -14.47
N PRO A 10 -11.26 -36.70 -14.45
CA PRO A 10 -11.27 -37.46 -13.20
C PRO A 10 -9.91 -38.00 -12.72
N ASN A 11 -8.80 -37.42 -13.11
CA ASN A 11 -7.47 -37.79 -12.62
C ASN A 11 -6.87 -36.67 -11.73
N GLU A 12 -6.49 -37.07 -10.53
CA GLU A 12 -6.20 -36.27 -9.35
C GLU A 12 -4.93 -35.39 -9.38
N ASP A 13 -4.25 -35.17 -10.50
CA ASP A 13 -2.99 -34.42 -10.55
C ASP A 13 -2.96 -33.17 -11.45
N ASP A 14 -4.07 -32.81 -12.06
CA ASP A 14 -4.11 -31.61 -12.93
C ASP A 14 -4.75 -30.42 -12.20
N ALA A 15 -3.94 -29.42 -11.87
CA ALA A 15 -4.45 -28.10 -11.56
C ALA A 15 -5.31 -27.59 -12.74
N PRO A 16 -6.47 -26.96 -12.51
CA PRO A 16 -7.33 -26.50 -13.60
C PRO A 16 -6.57 -25.55 -14.52
N GLU A 17 -6.36 -25.99 -15.77
CA GLU A 17 -5.81 -25.15 -16.81
C GLU A 17 -6.84 -24.07 -17.14
N VAL A 18 -6.56 -22.85 -16.73
CA VAL A 18 -7.39 -21.69 -17.08
C VAL A 18 -7.07 -21.35 -18.52
N VAL A 19 -7.85 -21.88 -19.46
CA VAL A 19 -7.79 -21.50 -20.87
C VAL A 19 -8.38 -20.10 -21.00
N LEU A 20 -7.52 -19.09 -21.02
CA LEU A 20 -7.89 -17.74 -21.42
C LEU A 20 -8.07 -17.74 -22.94
N GLU A 21 -9.32 -17.71 -23.43
CA GLU A 21 -9.56 -17.36 -24.83
C GLU A 21 -8.89 -16.02 -25.10
N LYS A 22 -7.95 -16.02 -26.05
CA LYS A 22 -7.29 -14.81 -26.53
C LYS A 22 -8.31 -13.95 -27.26
N ASN A 23 -8.96 -13.07 -26.52
CA ASN A 23 -9.76 -12.02 -27.13
C ASN A 23 -8.81 -10.84 -27.41
N ASP A 24 -8.08 -10.93 -28.53
CA ASP A 24 -7.07 -9.94 -28.94
C ASP A 24 -7.69 -8.56 -29.16
N GLU A 25 -9.00 -8.47 -29.47
CA GLU A 25 -9.74 -7.21 -29.61
C GLU A 25 -9.92 -6.46 -28.29
N LEU A 26 -10.11 -7.16 -27.16
CA LEU A 26 -10.18 -6.53 -25.83
C LEU A 26 -8.80 -6.07 -25.32
N ARG A 27 -7.73 -6.54 -25.95
CA ARG A 27 -6.35 -6.18 -25.58
C ARG A 27 -5.84 -4.94 -26.30
N ALA A 28 -6.35 -4.67 -27.49
CA ALA A 28 -5.87 -3.57 -28.32
C ALA A 28 -6.28 -2.18 -27.80
N ASP A 29 -7.42 -2.08 -27.13
CA ASP A 29 -8.12 -0.81 -26.91
C ASP A 29 -8.35 -0.45 -25.43
N ALA A 30 -7.45 -0.84 -24.50
CA ALA A 30 -7.52 -0.27 -23.15
C ALA A 30 -7.43 1.27 -23.24
N PRO A 31 -8.43 2.02 -22.74
CA PRO A 31 -8.48 3.46 -22.93
C PRO A 31 -7.29 4.13 -22.24
N TYR A 32 -6.76 5.19 -22.87
CA TYR A 32 -5.85 6.11 -22.22
C TYR A 32 -6.62 7.10 -21.35
N ILE A 33 -5.97 7.64 -20.34
CA ILE A 33 -6.49 8.81 -19.66
C ILE A 33 -6.51 9.97 -20.69
N PRO A 34 -7.67 10.62 -20.91
CA PRO A 34 -7.79 11.69 -21.89
C PRO A 34 -6.80 12.83 -21.65
N ASP A 35 -6.21 13.37 -22.72
CA ASP A 35 -5.26 14.51 -22.60
C ASP A 35 -5.90 15.70 -21.91
N THR A 36 -7.19 15.93 -22.04
CA THR A 36 -7.95 16.98 -21.33
C THR A 36 -7.91 16.86 -19.81
N VAL A 37 -7.61 15.68 -19.26
CA VAL A 37 -7.37 15.51 -17.82
C VAL A 37 -6.04 16.14 -17.45
N PHE A 38 -4.99 15.87 -18.25
CA PHE A 38 -3.65 16.39 -18.03
C PHE A 38 -3.59 17.92 -18.15
N ASP A 39 -4.40 18.52 -19.04
CA ASP A 39 -4.53 19.97 -19.23
C ASP A 39 -5.11 20.69 -17.99
N ARG A 40 -5.76 19.95 -17.09
CA ARG A 40 -6.44 20.50 -15.90
C ARG A 40 -5.81 20.08 -14.59
N LEU A 41 -4.70 19.35 -14.62
CA LEU A 41 -4.02 18.94 -13.40
C LEU A 41 -3.44 20.16 -12.65
N PRO A 42 -3.43 20.13 -11.32
CA PRO A 42 -2.60 21.02 -10.53
C PRO A 42 -1.12 20.93 -10.92
N ASP A 43 -0.38 22.03 -10.79
CA ASP A 43 1.05 22.10 -11.17
C ASP A 43 1.90 20.96 -10.61
N PHE A 44 1.64 20.55 -9.37
CA PHE A 44 2.33 19.44 -8.74
C PHE A 44 2.15 18.14 -9.54
N LEU A 45 0.91 17.74 -9.85
CA LEU A 45 0.64 16.50 -10.61
C LEU A 45 1.11 16.64 -12.06
N THR A 46 0.99 17.82 -12.66
CA THR A 46 1.55 18.10 -13.99
C THR A 46 3.05 17.86 -14.01
N ARG A 47 3.78 18.32 -13.01
CA ARG A 47 5.23 18.06 -12.88
C ARG A 47 5.50 16.58 -12.73
N CYS A 48 4.76 15.84 -11.91
CA CYS A 48 4.93 14.40 -11.75
C CYS A 48 4.79 13.61 -13.06
N CYS A 49 4.07 14.13 -14.06
CA CYS A 49 3.79 13.43 -15.33
C CYS A 49 4.64 13.92 -16.52
N ARG A 50 5.36 15.04 -16.39
CA ARG A 50 6.04 15.73 -17.51
C ARG A 50 7.31 15.05 -17.99
N TYR A 51 7.91 14.17 -17.21
CA TYR A 51 9.21 13.54 -17.50
C TYR A 51 9.16 12.55 -18.68
N THR A 52 8.00 12.11 -19.12
CA THR A 52 7.83 11.12 -20.17
C THR A 52 6.85 11.58 -21.25
N SER A 53 7.12 11.19 -22.49
CA SER A 53 6.21 11.31 -23.61
C SER A 53 5.37 10.06 -23.88
N ASP A 54 5.72 8.94 -23.25
CA ASP A 54 4.96 7.70 -23.34
C ASP A 54 3.63 7.84 -22.57
N LYS A 55 2.52 7.79 -23.32
CA LYS A 55 1.18 8.01 -22.75
C LYS A 55 0.82 6.98 -21.67
N ARG A 56 1.23 5.71 -21.80
CA ARG A 56 0.96 4.67 -20.82
C ARG A 56 1.75 4.90 -19.53
N GLU A 57 3.00 5.27 -19.66
CA GLU A 57 3.83 5.58 -18.50
C GLU A 57 3.36 6.84 -17.79
N ARG A 58 2.94 7.86 -18.56
CA ARG A 58 2.32 9.08 -18.02
C ARG A 58 1.05 8.78 -17.21
N ASP A 59 0.19 7.91 -17.74
CA ASP A 59 -1.04 7.50 -17.06
C ASP A 59 -0.72 6.75 -15.76
N MET A 60 0.25 5.83 -15.79
CA MET A 60 0.70 5.10 -14.61
C MET A 60 1.32 6.04 -13.57
N ALA A 61 2.13 7.02 -14.02
CA ALA A 61 2.71 8.02 -13.12
C ALA A 61 1.60 8.83 -12.42
N LEU A 62 0.59 9.31 -13.17
CA LEU A 62 -0.53 10.05 -12.59
C LEU A 62 -1.26 9.21 -11.53
N LEU A 63 -1.64 7.98 -11.86
CA LEU A 63 -2.38 7.11 -10.94
C LEU A 63 -1.56 6.76 -9.70
N GLY A 64 -0.27 6.48 -9.88
CA GLY A 64 0.65 6.21 -8.77
C GLY A 64 0.84 7.42 -7.85
N CYS A 65 0.98 8.63 -8.43
CA CYS A 65 1.06 9.87 -7.65
C CYS A 65 -0.24 10.15 -6.90
N LEU A 66 -1.41 9.96 -7.53
CA LEU A 66 -2.71 10.10 -6.87
C LEU A 66 -2.85 9.11 -5.70
N ASN A 67 -2.43 7.85 -5.89
CA ASN A 67 -2.45 6.85 -4.83
C ASN A 67 -1.53 7.26 -3.66
N SER A 68 -0.31 7.69 -3.95
CA SER A 68 0.62 8.18 -2.92
C SER A 68 0.07 9.41 -2.19
N CYS A 69 -0.43 10.39 -2.94
CA CYS A 69 -1.04 11.59 -2.35
C CYS A 69 -2.26 11.25 -1.47
N SER A 70 -3.05 10.25 -1.86
CA SER A 70 -4.22 9.83 -1.08
C SER A 70 -3.87 9.44 0.36
N ALA A 71 -2.67 8.92 0.58
CA ALA A 71 -2.19 8.47 1.89
C ALA A 71 -1.66 9.60 2.78
N ILE A 72 -1.62 10.85 2.31
CA ILE A 72 -1.09 12.00 3.07
C ILE A 72 -2.09 13.13 3.23
N PHE A 73 -3.38 12.88 2.98
CA PHE A 73 -4.47 13.84 3.16
C PHE A 73 -5.35 13.46 4.37
N PRO A 74 -4.91 13.75 5.61
CA PRO A 74 -5.73 13.52 6.80
C PRO A 74 -6.95 14.45 6.76
N TYR A 75 -8.06 13.98 7.33
CA TYR A 75 -9.30 14.75 7.47
C TYR A 75 -9.97 15.16 6.13
N VAL A 76 -9.54 14.59 5.01
CA VAL A 76 -10.22 14.71 3.72
C VAL A 76 -11.19 13.56 3.56
N SER A 77 -12.44 13.88 3.28
CA SER A 77 -13.47 12.88 3.06
C SER A 77 -14.49 13.34 2.02
N PHE A 78 -15.17 12.39 1.40
CA PHE A 78 -16.22 12.64 0.42
C PHE A 78 -17.36 11.64 0.56
N PHE A 79 -18.54 12.05 0.17
CA PHE A 79 -19.69 11.16 0.15
C PHE A 79 -19.79 10.39 -1.18
N TYR A 80 -19.90 9.07 -1.09
CA TYR A 80 -20.19 8.20 -2.20
C TYR A 80 -21.30 7.22 -1.79
N LYS A 81 -22.42 7.17 -2.56
CA LYS A 81 -23.57 6.28 -2.28
C LYS A 81 -24.00 6.27 -0.80
N LYS A 82 -24.13 7.43 -0.18
CA LYS A 82 -24.56 7.63 1.22
C LYS A 82 -23.56 7.21 2.30
N SER A 83 -22.35 6.81 1.93
CA SER A 83 -21.26 6.51 2.86
C SER A 83 -20.14 7.53 2.72
N LEU A 84 -19.46 7.79 3.84
CA LEU A 84 -18.32 8.69 3.90
C LEU A 84 -17.05 7.88 3.62
N TYR A 85 -16.24 8.35 2.68
CA TYR A 85 -14.96 7.74 2.30
C TYR A 85 -13.83 8.74 2.48
N SER A 86 -12.65 8.24 2.81
CA SER A 86 -11.40 8.99 2.67
C SER A 86 -10.82 8.80 1.26
N PRO A 87 -9.85 9.61 0.83
CA PRO A 87 -9.28 9.51 -0.52
C PRO A 87 -8.43 8.25 -0.76
N HIS A 88 -8.13 7.47 0.26
CA HIS A 88 -7.34 6.24 0.14
C HIS A 88 -8.00 5.25 -0.82
N PHE A 89 -7.21 4.71 -1.74
CA PHE A 89 -7.71 3.72 -2.69
C PHE A 89 -6.66 2.66 -3.04
N TYR A 90 -7.10 1.57 -3.63
CA TYR A 90 -6.26 0.48 -4.07
C TYR A 90 -6.02 0.56 -5.56
N LEU A 91 -4.76 0.57 -5.98
CA LEU A 91 -4.33 0.62 -7.37
C LEU A 91 -3.58 -0.66 -7.73
N ALA A 92 -3.98 -1.28 -8.83
CA ALA A 92 -3.33 -2.44 -9.42
C ALA A 92 -2.84 -2.10 -10.84
N SER A 93 -1.53 -2.07 -11.01
CA SER A 93 -0.88 -1.83 -12.31
C SER A 93 -0.44 -3.14 -12.93
N VAL A 94 -1.19 -3.62 -13.91
CA VAL A 94 -0.94 -4.89 -14.60
C VAL A 94 -0.12 -4.60 -15.86
N ALA A 95 1.12 -5.07 -15.90
CA ALA A 95 1.99 -4.82 -17.04
C ALA A 95 2.90 -6.02 -17.34
N ALA A 96 3.18 -6.25 -18.61
CA ALA A 96 4.12 -7.28 -19.03
C ALA A 96 5.52 -7.06 -18.41
N ALA A 97 6.35 -8.08 -18.43
CA ALA A 97 7.74 -7.94 -18.06
C ALA A 97 8.42 -6.92 -19.01
N GLY A 98 9.22 -5.99 -18.47
CA GLY A 98 9.87 -4.95 -19.26
C GLY A 98 8.93 -3.82 -19.76
N ALA A 99 7.66 -3.77 -19.33
CA ALA A 99 6.70 -2.76 -19.78
C ALA A 99 6.67 -1.49 -18.90
N GLY A 100 7.78 -1.13 -18.23
CA GLY A 100 7.92 0.13 -17.50
C GLY A 100 7.12 0.25 -16.20
N LYS A 101 6.63 -0.86 -15.63
CA LYS A 101 5.89 -0.85 -14.34
C LYS A 101 6.71 -0.31 -13.16
N GLY A 102 8.04 -0.19 -13.31
CA GLY A 102 8.94 0.36 -12.30
C GLY A 102 8.58 1.78 -11.86
N ILE A 103 7.88 2.55 -12.72
CA ILE A 103 7.41 3.90 -12.36
C ILE A 103 6.59 3.91 -11.07
N MET A 104 5.87 2.83 -10.76
CA MET A 104 5.07 2.73 -9.56
C MET A 104 5.90 2.81 -8.26
N ALA A 105 7.16 2.36 -8.31
CA ALA A 105 8.09 2.52 -7.18
C ALA A 105 8.52 3.98 -7.00
N PHE A 106 8.72 4.69 -8.12
CA PHE A 106 9.16 6.09 -8.06
C PHE A 106 8.04 7.01 -7.54
N THR A 107 6.78 6.76 -7.89
CA THR A 107 5.66 7.53 -7.34
C THR A 107 5.54 7.41 -5.82
N ALA A 108 5.97 6.30 -5.24
CA ALA A 108 5.98 6.10 -3.78
C ALA A 108 7.07 6.93 -3.05
N ILE A 109 8.03 7.52 -3.78
CA ILE A 109 9.04 8.43 -3.22
C ILE A 109 8.39 9.71 -2.68
N LEU A 110 7.25 10.13 -3.23
CA LEU A 110 6.47 11.27 -2.73
C LEU A 110 6.08 11.15 -1.25
N LEU A 111 6.10 9.94 -0.70
CA LEU A 111 5.83 9.68 0.71
C LEU A 111 7.07 9.82 1.61
N ASP A 112 8.27 9.87 1.04
CA ASP A 112 9.53 9.85 1.79
C ASP A 112 9.68 11.02 2.77
N PRO A 113 9.36 12.27 2.41
CA PRO A 113 9.48 13.38 3.36
C PRO A 113 8.61 13.20 4.61
N THR A 114 7.39 12.72 4.44
CA THR A 114 6.48 12.44 5.57
C THR A 114 6.95 11.23 6.38
N GLN A 115 7.45 10.17 5.72
CA GLN A 115 8.04 9.03 6.42
C GLN A 115 9.28 9.43 7.23
N GLU A 116 10.15 10.26 6.67
CA GLU A 116 11.33 10.78 7.39
C GLU A 116 10.94 11.62 8.61
N TYR A 117 9.88 12.43 8.50
CA TYR A 117 9.35 13.15 9.65
C TYR A 117 8.91 12.18 10.76
N TYR A 118 8.16 11.12 10.42
CA TYR A 118 7.76 10.11 11.41
C TYR A 118 8.96 9.37 12.00
N ASP A 119 9.98 9.10 11.20
CA ASP A 119 11.21 8.47 11.69
C ASP A 119 11.97 9.36 12.67
N LYS A 120 12.03 10.66 12.43
CA LYS A 120 12.62 11.64 13.37
C LYS A 120 11.82 11.68 14.67
N MET A 121 10.49 11.76 14.59
CA MET A 121 9.62 11.76 15.77
C MET A 121 9.76 10.47 16.57
N ARG A 122 9.78 9.30 15.89
CA ARG A 122 9.97 7.99 16.54
C ARG A 122 11.29 7.94 17.31
N ARG A 123 12.39 8.40 16.71
CA ARG A 123 13.72 8.43 17.39
C ARG A 123 13.69 9.36 18.60
N ALA A 124 13.06 10.53 18.48
CA ALA A 124 12.93 11.48 19.59
C ALA A 124 12.09 10.89 20.73
N ASN A 125 10.93 10.33 20.42
CA ASN A 125 10.04 9.71 21.39
C ASN A 125 10.70 8.51 22.09
N LYS A 126 11.42 7.67 21.35
CA LYS A 126 12.18 6.56 21.92
C LYS A 126 13.23 7.04 22.91
N LYS A 127 14.00 8.08 22.55
CA LYS A 127 15.00 8.67 23.45
C LYS A 127 14.37 9.25 24.70
N ALA A 128 13.25 9.96 24.57
CA ALA A 128 12.50 10.50 25.71
C ALA A 128 11.98 9.38 26.63
N TYR A 129 11.46 8.31 26.06
CA TYR A 129 11.01 7.14 26.79
C TYR A 129 12.14 6.45 27.55
N GLU A 130 13.31 6.25 26.91
CA GLU A 130 14.49 5.67 27.56
C GLU A 130 14.96 6.53 28.76
N GLN A 131 14.93 7.86 28.63
CA GLN A 131 15.24 8.78 29.73
C GLN A 131 14.21 8.69 30.85
N ALA A 132 12.92 8.62 30.51
CA ALA A 132 11.85 8.46 31.48
C ALA A 132 11.93 7.12 32.23
N LEU A 133 12.34 6.03 31.55
CA LEU A 133 12.60 4.73 32.19
C LEU A 133 13.74 4.82 33.24
N LEU A 134 14.81 5.51 32.93
CA LEU A 134 15.91 5.72 33.92
C LEU A 134 15.39 6.46 35.14
N GLY A 135 14.54 7.47 34.97
CA GLY A 135 13.86 8.16 36.07
C GLY A 135 12.96 7.24 36.90
N TRP A 136 12.21 6.39 36.24
CA TRP A 136 11.37 5.39 36.88
C TRP A 136 12.16 4.37 37.67
N ASP A 137 13.28 3.87 37.14
CA ASP A 137 14.17 2.95 37.85
C ASP A 137 14.77 3.59 39.09
N ALA A 138 15.14 4.86 39.02
CA ALA A 138 15.63 5.61 40.18
C ALA A 138 14.53 5.75 41.24
N GLU A 139 13.29 6.08 40.85
CA GLU A 139 12.14 6.14 41.74
C GLU A 139 11.88 4.78 42.44
N GLN A 140 11.93 3.69 41.69
CA GLN A 140 11.78 2.35 42.26
C GLN A 140 12.85 2.04 43.32
N GLN A 141 14.10 2.40 43.04
CA GLN A 141 15.20 2.20 43.99
C GLN A 141 15.02 3.03 45.28
N GLN A 142 14.59 4.30 45.12
CA GLN A 142 14.32 5.18 46.23
C GLN A 142 13.17 4.67 47.09
N ALA A 143 12.02 4.28 46.43
CA ALA A 143 10.88 3.71 47.11
C ALA A 143 11.21 2.47 47.93
N ARG A 144 12.09 1.58 47.40
CA ARG A 144 12.60 0.41 48.14
C ARG A 144 13.41 0.79 49.38
N ARG A 145 14.28 1.82 49.25
CA ARG A 145 15.08 2.32 50.43
C ARG A 145 14.17 2.90 51.51
N GLU A 146 13.12 3.61 51.09
CA GLU A 146 12.13 4.24 51.96
C GLU A 146 11.04 3.27 52.47
N LYS A 147 11.08 2.00 52.04
CA LYS A 147 10.09 0.95 52.32
C LYS A 147 8.64 1.35 51.96
N ARG A 148 8.48 2.16 50.91
CA ARG A 148 7.23 2.52 50.29
C ARG A 148 7.04 1.87 48.92
N LEU A 149 5.80 1.83 48.40
CA LEU A 149 5.54 1.45 47.02
C LEU A 149 5.90 2.61 46.09
N PRO A 150 6.49 2.33 44.91
CA PRO A 150 6.70 3.35 43.90
C PRO A 150 5.36 3.86 43.38
N ASP A 151 5.29 5.12 42.93
CA ASP A 151 4.10 5.68 42.33
C ASP A 151 3.96 5.12 40.92
N ILE A 152 2.98 4.23 40.73
CA ILE A 152 2.70 3.59 39.44
C ILE A 152 2.37 4.60 38.32
N ASN A 153 1.83 5.78 38.67
CA ASN A 153 1.50 6.82 37.68
C ASN A 153 2.77 7.43 37.03
N LEU A 154 3.93 7.26 37.63
CA LEU A 154 5.19 7.71 37.08
C LEU A 154 5.82 6.70 36.11
N LYS A 155 5.24 5.50 35.97
CA LYS A 155 5.71 4.51 35.02
C LYS A 155 5.50 5.03 33.59
N PRO A 156 6.55 5.22 32.78
CA PRO A 156 6.40 5.69 31.43
C PRO A 156 5.74 4.65 30.53
N GLU A 157 4.87 5.11 29.64
CA GLU A 157 4.27 4.27 28.61
C GLU A 157 5.16 4.24 27.36
N GLU A 158 5.30 3.07 26.76
CA GLU A 158 6.07 2.93 25.54
C GLU A 158 5.35 3.65 24.37
N PRO A 159 6.03 4.59 23.67
CA PRO A 159 5.41 5.33 22.58
C PRO A 159 5.15 4.43 21.40
N LYS A 160 3.93 4.45 20.87
CA LYS A 160 3.56 3.73 19.68
C LYS A 160 4.21 4.37 18.45
N ALA A 161 4.86 3.55 17.62
CA ALA A 161 5.54 4.01 16.43
C ALA A 161 4.55 4.18 15.27
N GLN A 162 4.54 5.36 14.65
CA GLN A 162 3.75 5.64 13.45
C GLN A 162 4.58 5.40 12.18
N TYR A 163 3.98 4.77 11.19
CA TYR A 163 4.56 4.51 9.89
C TYR A 163 3.56 4.86 8.78
N LEU A 164 4.01 5.63 7.81
CA LEU A 164 3.23 5.90 6.59
C LEU A 164 3.44 4.79 5.56
N LYS A 165 4.72 4.45 5.29
CA LYS A 165 5.09 3.38 4.37
C LYS A 165 5.21 2.07 5.11
N ILE A 166 4.43 1.08 4.71
CA ILE A 166 4.44 -0.27 5.30
C ILE A 166 4.81 -1.33 4.26
N SER A 167 5.47 -2.40 4.72
CA SER A 167 5.93 -3.48 3.84
C SER A 167 4.79 -4.36 3.36
N ALA A 168 4.86 -4.84 2.12
CA ALA A 168 3.96 -5.85 1.57
C ALA A 168 4.11 -7.24 2.24
N THR A 169 5.19 -7.46 3.00
CA THR A 169 5.45 -8.72 3.76
C THR A 169 4.99 -8.63 5.21
N ILE A 170 4.11 -7.70 5.53
CA ILE A 170 3.62 -7.48 6.89
C ILE A 170 2.68 -8.60 7.35
N SER A 171 2.71 -8.95 8.64
CA SER A 171 1.75 -9.88 9.23
C SER A 171 0.41 -9.18 9.50
N LYS A 172 -0.67 -9.97 9.62
CA LYS A 172 -2.04 -9.48 9.92
C LYS A 172 -2.07 -8.58 11.17
N SER A 173 -1.49 -9.05 12.25
CA SER A 173 -1.45 -8.32 13.53
C SER A 173 -0.71 -7.01 13.40
N ARG A 174 0.43 -7.02 12.73
CA ARG A 174 1.26 -5.83 12.56
C ARG A 174 0.59 -4.80 11.65
N LEU A 175 -0.17 -5.25 10.63
CA LEU A 175 -0.97 -4.36 9.79
C LEU A 175 -2.03 -3.63 10.63
N ILE A 176 -2.76 -4.34 11.50
CA ILE A 176 -3.77 -3.73 12.36
C ILE A 176 -3.13 -2.73 13.34
N GLU A 177 -1.97 -3.06 13.93
CA GLU A 177 -1.22 -2.14 14.79
C GLU A 177 -0.83 -0.85 14.05
N HIS A 178 -0.33 -0.97 12.80
CA HIS A 178 0.03 0.19 12.01
C HIS A 178 -1.20 1.04 11.66
N LEU A 179 -2.31 0.42 11.26
CA LEU A 179 -3.56 1.15 11.00
C LEU A 179 -4.08 1.87 12.25
N ALA A 180 -3.97 1.22 13.44
CA ALA A 180 -4.37 1.83 14.70
C ALA A 180 -3.51 3.05 15.08
N THR A 181 -2.21 2.99 14.82
CA THR A 181 -1.28 4.09 15.15
C THR A 181 -1.27 5.20 14.10
N ALA A 182 -1.63 4.89 12.86
CA ALA A 182 -1.67 5.86 11.76
C ALA A 182 -2.87 6.82 11.86
N GLY A 183 -3.99 6.38 12.46
CA GLY A 183 -5.20 7.20 12.61
C GLY A 183 -5.71 7.74 11.27
N GLU A 184 -6.03 9.03 11.25
CA GLU A 184 -6.61 9.71 10.09
C GLU A 184 -5.65 9.86 8.89
N VAL A 185 -4.35 9.79 9.10
CA VAL A 185 -3.37 9.82 8.00
C VAL A 185 -3.38 8.50 7.25
N GLY A 186 -3.47 7.39 7.98
CA GLY A 186 -3.44 6.06 7.39
C GLY A 186 -2.04 5.57 7.01
N CYS A 187 -2.02 4.52 6.19
CA CYS A 187 -0.82 3.86 5.72
C CYS A 187 -0.85 3.70 4.20
N CYS A 188 0.33 3.60 3.59
CA CYS A 188 0.50 3.21 2.20
C CYS A 188 1.38 1.97 2.10
N MET A 189 0.89 0.97 1.40
CA MET A 189 1.63 -0.22 1.01
C MET A 189 1.89 -0.17 -0.50
N ALA A 190 3.14 -0.06 -0.90
CA ALA A 190 3.54 -0.02 -2.30
C ALA A 190 4.51 -1.17 -2.62
N THR A 191 4.23 -1.93 -3.67
CA THR A 191 5.13 -2.97 -4.17
C THR A 191 5.02 -3.13 -5.67
N THR A 192 6.17 -3.26 -6.34
CA THR A 192 6.26 -3.63 -7.76
C THR A 192 6.36 -5.15 -7.97
N GLU A 193 6.40 -5.91 -6.88
CA GLU A 193 6.51 -7.36 -6.84
C GLU A 193 5.33 -7.95 -6.06
N ILE A 194 4.17 -8.08 -6.71
CA ILE A 194 2.95 -8.60 -6.06
C ILE A 194 3.13 -9.99 -5.42
N ASN A 195 4.09 -10.79 -5.92
CA ASN A 195 4.40 -12.11 -5.35
C ASN A 195 4.84 -12.04 -3.89
N THR A 196 5.47 -10.95 -3.44
CA THR A 196 5.82 -10.76 -2.03
C THR A 196 4.57 -10.69 -1.16
N MET A 197 3.53 -10.05 -1.65
CA MET A 197 2.23 -9.96 -0.98
C MET A 197 1.48 -11.30 -1.02
N VAL A 198 1.53 -12.01 -2.16
CA VAL A 198 0.95 -13.37 -2.29
C VAL A 198 1.54 -14.32 -1.26
N SER A 199 2.87 -14.30 -1.10
CA SER A 199 3.57 -15.14 -0.12
C SER A 199 3.13 -14.81 1.31
N SER A 200 2.94 -13.55 1.64
CA SER A 200 2.47 -13.11 2.97
C SER A 200 1.02 -13.48 3.23
N LEU A 201 0.14 -13.40 2.22
CA LEU A 201 -1.26 -13.80 2.34
C LEU A 201 -1.44 -15.32 2.46
N GLY A 202 -0.48 -16.10 1.95
CA GLY A 202 -0.52 -17.57 1.95
C GLY A 202 -0.03 -18.25 3.23
N GLN A 203 0.67 -17.54 4.11
CA GLN A 203 1.16 -18.09 5.37
C GLN A 203 0.03 -18.20 6.40
N ASP A 204 0.04 -19.24 7.24
CA ASP A 204 -1.05 -19.59 8.18
C ASP A 204 -1.44 -18.46 9.16
N CYS A 205 -0.52 -17.56 9.46
CA CYS A 205 -0.79 -16.37 10.28
C CYS A 205 -1.26 -15.16 9.45
N GLY A 206 -1.40 -15.27 8.11
CA GLY A 206 -1.39 -14.14 7.24
C GLY A 206 -2.60 -13.92 6.34
N LYS A 207 -3.64 -14.72 6.44
CA LYS A 207 -4.87 -14.44 5.67
C LYS A 207 -5.51 -13.15 6.19
N TYR A 208 -5.02 -12.00 5.68
CA TYR A 208 -5.58 -10.69 6.02
C TYR A 208 -6.37 -10.05 4.86
N GLU A 209 -6.82 -10.87 3.90
CA GLU A 209 -7.68 -10.42 2.80
C GLU A 209 -8.95 -9.73 3.34
N ASP A 210 -9.53 -10.28 4.41
CA ASP A 210 -10.65 -9.69 5.12
C ASP A 210 -10.34 -8.26 5.62
N ILE A 211 -9.13 -8.04 6.13
CA ILE A 211 -8.68 -6.71 6.57
C ILE A 211 -8.57 -5.75 5.39
N LEU A 212 -7.99 -6.20 4.26
CA LEU A 212 -7.89 -5.39 3.06
C LEU A 212 -9.28 -5.04 2.52
N CYS A 213 -10.20 -6.01 2.49
CA CYS A 213 -11.57 -5.78 2.04
C CYS A 213 -12.30 -4.74 2.91
N LYS A 214 -12.16 -4.85 4.23
CA LYS A 214 -12.76 -3.91 5.19
C LYS A 214 -12.11 -2.53 5.12
N ALA A 215 -10.77 -2.48 5.07
CA ALA A 215 -10.05 -1.21 5.02
C ALA A 215 -10.37 -0.40 3.75
N ALA A 216 -10.63 -1.06 2.61
CA ALA A 216 -11.06 -0.39 1.39
C ALA A 216 -12.41 0.33 1.51
N HIS A 217 -13.25 -0.09 2.45
CA HIS A 217 -14.54 0.54 2.75
C HIS A 217 -14.54 1.31 4.07
N HIS A 218 -13.38 1.46 4.73
CA HIS A 218 -13.23 2.08 6.05
C HIS A 218 -14.10 1.41 7.13
N GLU A 219 -14.38 0.10 6.95
CA GLU A 219 -15.11 -0.70 7.92
C GLU A 219 -14.20 -1.13 9.07
N GLU A 220 -14.76 -1.25 10.26
CA GLU A 220 -14.02 -1.61 11.46
C GLU A 220 -13.23 -2.92 11.31
N VAL A 221 -11.97 -2.86 11.68
CA VAL A 221 -11.06 -4.02 11.80
C VAL A 221 -10.59 -4.14 13.24
N SER A 222 -10.47 -5.38 13.71
CA SER A 222 -10.01 -5.65 15.07
C SER A 222 -9.13 -6.87 15.14
N SER A 223 -8.27 -6.90 16.17
CA SER A 223 -7.45 -8.05 16.51
C SER A 223 -7.55 -8.30 17.99
N SER A 224 -7.91 -9.54 18.36
CA SER A 224 -7.91 -10.02 19.73
C SER A 224 -6.81 -11.05 19.88
N TYR A 225 -5.86 -10.83 20.78
CA TYR A 225 -4.79 -11.79 21.06
C TYR A 225 -5.16 -12.65 22.26
N LYS A 226 -4.74 -13.93 22.23
CA LYS A 226 -4.91 -14.85 23.37
C LYS A 226 -4.04 -14.54 24.57
N VAL A 227 -3.09 -13.63 24.47
CA VAL A 227 -2.12 -13.30 25.50
C VAL A 227 -2.34 -11.85 25.93
N ASP A 228 -2.82 -11.65 27.14
CA ASP A 228 -2.89 -10.47 28.01
C ASP A 228 -2.81 -9.04 27.42
N GLY A 229 -3.21 -8.84 26.18
CA GLY A 229 -3.29 -7.54 25.55
C GLY A 229 -4.73 -7.10 25.32
N GLU A 230 -5.01 -5.82 25.50
CA GLU A 230 -6.28 -5.25 25.10
C GLU A 230 -6.49 -5.43 23.58
N PRO A 231 -7.72 -5.75 23.12
CA PRO A 231 -7.98 -5.88 21.69
C PRO A 231 -7.73 -4.55 20.98
N ILE A 232 -7.00 -4.60 19.88
CA ILE A 232 -6.83 -3.44 19.02
C ILE A 232 -8.04 -3.33 18.11
N VAL A 233 -8.73 -2.19 18.17
CA VAL A 233 -9.88 -1.88 17.32
C VAL A 233 -9.59 -0.61 16.53
N VAL A 234 -9.73 -0.70 15.21
CA VAL A 234 -9.60 0.42 14.26
C VAL A 234 -10.94 0.66 13.62
N LYS A 235 -11.64 1.69 14.03
CA LYS A 235 -13.01 1.98 13.57
C LYS A 235 -13.07 2.38 12.10
N HIS A 236 -12.11 3.19 11.68
CA HIS A 236 -12.02 3.72 10.32
C HIS A 236 -10.58 3.53 9.80
N PRO A 237 -10.23 2.33 9.33
CA PRO A 237 -8.89 2.09 8.80
C PRO A 237 -8.69 2.86 7.48
N HIS A 238 -7.55 3.54 7.37
CA HIS A 238 -7.13 4.28 6.18
C HIS A 238 -5.92 3.61 5.56
N LEU A 239 -6.09 2.98 4.41
CA LEU A 239 -5.04 2.22 3.73
C LEU A 239 -5.06 2.51 2.23
N ALA A 240 -3.95 2.98 1.70
CA ALA A 240 -3.69 3.02 0.27
C ALA A 240 -2.84 1.81 -0.15
N LEU A 241 -3.21 1.15 -1.23
CA LEU A 241 -2.42 0.08 -1.85
C LEU A 241 -2.00 0.49 -3.25
N ASN A 242 -0.71 0.30 -3.55
CA ASN A 242 -0.14 0.49 -4.88
C ASN A 242 0.64 -0.78 -5.25
N ILE A 243 0.02 -1.66 -6.01
CA ILE A 243 0.60 -2.93 -6.38
C ILE A 243 0.81 -3.03 -7.88
N ALA A 244 1.97 -3.54 -8.30
CA ALA A 244 2.26 -3.79 -9.69
C ALA A 244 2.75 -5.23 -9.90
N GLY A 245 2.44 -5.78 -11.06
CA GLY A 245 2.82 -7.15 -11.38
C GLY A 245 2.48 -7.52 -12.83
N THR A 246 2.79 -8.76 -13.19
CA THR A 246 2.36 -9.33 -14.46
C THR A 246 0.94 -9.87 -14.37
N GLN A 247 0.31 -10.10 -15.52
CA GLN A 247 -1.02 -10.69 -15.58
C GLN A 247 -1.10 -12.04 -14.83
N GLU A 248 -0.11 -12.90 -14.99
CA GLU A 248 -0.05 -14.20 -14.31
C GLU A 248 0.03 -14.05 -12.78
N GLN A 249 0.84 -13.12 -12.30
CA GLN A 249 0.95 -12.82 -10.87
C GLN A 249 -0.39 -12.32 -10.29
N PHE A 250 -1.10 -11.50 -11.02
CA PHE A 250 -2.43 -11.03 -10.61
C PHE A 250 -3.48 -12.12 -10.63
N LEU A 251 -3.43 -13.07 -11.58
CA LEU A 251 -4.32 -14.23 -11.58
C LEU A 251 -4.10 -15.13 -10.35
N ILE A 252 -2.85 -15.26 -9.90
CA ILE A 252 -2.53 -15.99 -8.66
C ILE A 252 -3.03 -15.21 -7.44
N PHE A 253 -2.86 -13.89 -7.42
CA PHE A 253 -3.27 -13.03 -6.31
C PHE A 253 -4.81 -12.98 -6.17
N PHE A 254 -5.51 -12.76 -7.26
CA PHE A 254 -6.96 -12.80 -7.32
C PHE A 254 -7.42 -14.18 -7.84
N ARG A 255 -7.38 -15.18 -6.99
CA ARG A 255 -7.74 -16.57 -7.36
C ARG A 255 -9.11 -16.72 -8.00
N SER A 256 -9.99 -15.76 -7.79
CA SER A 256 -11.31 -15.69 -8.40
C SER A 256 -11.70 -14.23 -8.59
N LEU A 257 -12.33 -13.89 -9.73
CA LEU A 257 -12.88 -12.56 -9.99
C LEU A 257 -14.07 -12.23 -9.07
N GLU A 258 -14.67 -13.25 -8.46
CA GLU A 258 -15.77 -13.09 -7.51
C GLU A 258 -15.26 -12.75 -6.11
N MET A 259 -13.94 -12.78 -5.88
CA MET A 259 -13.36 -12.34 -4.62
C MET A 259 -13.67 -10.87 -4.39
N GLY A 260 -14.19 -10.57 -3.21
CA GLY A 260 -14.52 -9.21 -2.82
C GLY A 260 -13.35 -8.24 -2.92
N LEU A 261 -12.11 -8.72 -2.75
CA LEU A 261 -10.91 -7.91 -2.87
C LEU A 261 -10.69 -7.37 -4.28
N PHE A 262 -10.96 -8.17 -5.34
CA PHE A 262 -10.79 -7.75 -6.72
C PHE A 262 -11.58 -6.47 -7.04
N SER A 263 -12.85 -6.42 -6.62
CA SER A 263 -13.74 -5.29 -6.90
C SER A 263 -13.33 -3.97 -6.21
N ARG A 264 -12.35 -4.01 -5.32
CA ARG A 264 -11.86 -2.86 -4.54
C ARG A 264 -10.66 -2.17 -5.17
N PHE A 265 -10.12 -2.76 -6.25
CA PHE A 265 -8.97 -2.19 -6.95
C PHE A 265 -9.40 -1.39 -8.18
N ALA A 266 -8.76 -0.25 -8.37
CA ALA A 266 -8.68 0.42 -9.65
C ALA A 266 -7.56 -0.26 -10.46
N PHE A 267 -7.91 -0.82 -11.63
CA PHE A 267 -6.96 -1.51 -12.50
C PHE A 267 -6.48 -0.58 -13.62
N TYR A 268 -5.17 -0.59 -13.85
CA TYR A 268 -4.58 0.00 -15.03
C TYR A 268 -3.70 -1.04 -15.74
N THR A 269 -3.87 -1.19 -17.06
CA THR A 269 -3.17 -2.22 -17.82
C THR A 269 -2.25 -1.61 -18.86
N ARG A 270 -1.04 -2.15 -18.96
CA ARG A 270 -0.06 -1.85 -20.01
C ARG A 270 0.41 -3.16 -20.64
N GLN A 271 -0.05 -3.42 -21.85
CA GLN A 271 0.24 -4.70 -22.54
C GLN A 271 1.48 -4.64 -23.42
N GLN A 272 1.78 -3.47 -23.99
CA GLN A 272 2.95 -3.30 -24.85
C GLN A 272 4.21 -3.18 -24.00
N SER A 273 5.25 -3.93 -24.37
CA SER A 273 6.61 -3.71 -23.88
C SER A 273 7.07 -2.31 -24.25
N GLN A 274 7.89 -1.68 -23.40
CA GLN A 274 8.59 -0.47 -23.79
C GLN A 274 9.41 -0.72 -25.06
N LYS A 275 9.42 0.25 -25.96
CA LYS A 275 10.39 0.25 -27.06
C LYS A 275 11.77 0.38 -26.45
N TRP A 276 12.73 -0.34 -27.03
CA TRP A 276 14.11 -0.17 -26.64
C TRP A 276 14.53 1.29 -26.87
N GLU A 277 15.06 1.91 -25.84
CA GLU A 277 15.66 3.24 -25.89
C GLU A 277 17.16 3.11 -25.65
N SER A 278 17.96 3.89 -26.36
CA SER A 278 19.41 3.90 -26.19
C SER A 278 19.74 4.42 -24.79
N CYS A 279 20.63 3.71 -24.10
CA CYS A 279 21.24 4.16 -22.85
C CYS A 279 22.64 4.75 -23.07
N ALA A 280 22.95 5.20 -24.31
CA ALA A 280 24.25 5.75 -24.64
C ALA A 280 24.53 7.06 -23.88
N PRO A 281 25.77 7.31 -23.46
CA PRO A 281 26.17 8.58 -22.86
C PRO A 281 25.88 9.74 -23.83
N GLY A 282 25.14 10.74 -23.37
CA GLY A 282 24.75 11.92 -24.16
C GLY A 282 23.26 12.04 -24.43
N ASP A 283 22.48 10.99 -24.19
CA ASP A 283 21.03 11.11 -24.18
C ASP A 283 20.58 11.80 -22.88
N GLU A 284 19.66 12.77 -22.97
CA GLU A 284 19.05 13.40 -21.79
C GLU A 284 18.21 12.36 -21.05
N GLN A 285 18.83 11.66 -20.11
CA GLN A 285 18.12 10.72 -19.25
C GLN A 285 17.64 11.41 -17.98
N VAL A 286 16.36 11.24 -17.67
CA VAL A 286 15.80 11.70 -16.42
C VAL A 286 16.09 10.68 -15.33
N ASP A 287 16.88 11.05 -14.31
CA ASP A 287 16.96 10.26 -13.09
C ASP A 287 15.65 10.38 -12.34
N LEU A 288 14.76 9.41 -12.50
CA LEU A 288 13.43 9.41 -11.91
C LEU A 288 13.46 9.51 -10.38
N ARG A 289 14.48 8.96 -9.74
CA ARG A 289 14.60 9.08 -8.29
C ARG A 289 14.80 10.52 -7.86
N SER A 290 15.79 11.18 -8.43
CA SER A 290 16.04 12.61 -8.17
C SER A 290 14.84 13.48 -8.59
N TYR A 291 14.19 13.12 -9.69
CA TYR A 291 13.03 13.85 -10.20
C TYR A 291 11.84 13.85 -9.21
N PHE A 292 11.54 12.71 -8.60
CA PHE A 292 10.45 12.61 -7.61
C PHE A 292 10.86 13.04 -6.19
N GLN A 293 12.14 13.32 -5.95
CA GLN A 293 12.63 13.87 -4.68
C GLN A 293 12.65 15.41 -4.65
N GLY A 294 12.73 16.06 -5.81
CA GLY A 294 12.74 17.53 -5.96
C GLY A 294 11.38 18.13 -6.07
#